data_0c1b8a2bcae25a51993da9ad19449b2f
#
_entry.id   0c1b8a2bcae25a51993da9ad19449b2f
#
_cell.length_a   1.000
_cell.length_b   1.000
_cell.length_c   1.000
_cell.angle_alpha   90.00
_cell.angle_beta   90.00
_cell.angle_gamma   90.00
#
_symmetry.space_group_name_H-M   'P 1'
#
loop_
_entity.id
_entity.type
_entity.pdbx_description
1 polymer ?
#
loop_
_entity_poly.entity_id
_entity_poly.type
_entity_poly.pdbx_seq_one_letter_code
_entity_poly.pdbx_strand_id
1 'polypeptide(L)'
;MGKVQPTTVTDRSAFRRSGRRRRSLPAVAALLALAVTSAGADEVAWRDIESRIQYGYYTEDTAALRKLEELIVAGDARDKLRGYYAGLLDWRRAQLAASATTAAERGNAARYAEHCVSEVDTALALDANFGEALALRAACLTTSEEISGGYTPIAGHRARKDLERARELAARNPRVMLVDATSDYTLSAAQGGNKERALSKLRKTVAAFEAERSDADRLPGWGAAEAWLLLARDLLDHGDAVGARDALEHALLSAPEFAQARRLMTKITSG
;
A
#
# COMPACT_ATOMS: atom_id res chain seq x y z
N MET A 1 81.06 30.92 -56.20
CA MET A 1 80.64 31.48 -57.48
C MET A 1 79.12 31.48 -57.50
N GLY A 2 78.60 32.53 -57.34
CA GLY A 2 78.02 33.60 -58.16
C GLY A 2 76.55 33.60 -57.85
N LYS A 3 76.22 34.63 -57.15
CA LYS A 3 75.44 35.82 -57.55
C LYS A 3 74.01 35.49 -58.01
N VAL A 4 72.96 36.17 -57.68
CA VAL A 4 72.64 37.51 -57.26
C VAL A 4 71.10 37.54 -57.25
N GLN A 5 70.53 38.31 -56.34
CA GLN A 5 69.17 38.82 -56.18
C GLN A 5 68.75 39.64 -57.44
N PRO A 6 67.57 40.35 -57.46
CA PRO A 6 66.38 40.45 -56.56
C PRO A 6 65.03 40.61 -57.36
N THR A 7 63.96 40.88 -56.69
CA THR A 7 63.04 42.02 -56.78
C THR A 7 61.56 41.55 -56.64
N THR A 8 60.94 42.03 -55.65
CA THR A 8 59.77 42.89 -55.40
C THR A 8 58.60 42.75 -56.34
N VAL A 9 57.39 42.72 -55.79
CA VAL A 9 56.41 43.81 -55.70
C VAL A 9 54.98 43.21 -55.46
N THR A 10 54.37 43.64 -54.34
CA THR A 10 52.94 43.99 -54.07
C THR A 10 51.83 43.33 -54.89
N ASP A 11 50.73 42.92 -54.32
CA ASP A 11 49.63 43.74 -53.83
C ASP A 11 48.40 42.94 -53.42
N ARG A 12 47.73 43.40 -52.37
CA ARG A 12 46.31 43.46 -52.07
C ARG A 12 45.41 42.18 -51.96
N SER A 13 45.02 42.06 -50.74
CA SER A 13 43.62 42.00 -50.28
C SER A 13 42.68 40.89 -50.79
N ALA A 14 42.26 40.03 -49.87
CA ALA A 14 40.85 39.75 -49.73
C ALA A 14 40.57 39.04 -48.33
N PHE A 15 40.01 39.83 -47.49
CA PHE A 15 39.43 39.46 -46.20
C PHE A 15 38.20 38.55 -46.45
N ARG A 16 38.29 37.27 -46.19
CA ARG A 16 37.10 36.35 -46.10
C ARG A 16 36.83 35.99 -44.70
N ARG A 17 35.80 36.58 -44.10
CA ARG A 17 35.16 36.21 -42.84
C ARG A 17 34.59 34.80 -42.98
N SER A 18 35.16 33.80 -42.28
CA SER A 18 34.53 32.50 -42.07
C SER A 18 33.57 32.60 -40.89
N GLY A 19 32.29 32.57 -41.19
CA GLY A 19 31.23 32.53 -40.18
C GLY A 19 31.30 31.25 -39.37
N ARG A 20 31.51 31.40 -38.06
CA ARG A 20 31.30 30.32 -37.10
C ARG A 20 29.81 29.96 -37.09
N ARG A 21 29.46 28.85 -37.70
CA ARG A 21 28.17 28.19 -37.45
C ARG A 21 28.14 27.70 -36.00
N ARG A 22 27.37 28.38 -35.16
CA ARG A 22 26.95 27.84 -33.86
C ARG A 22 26.08 26.63 -34.14
N ARG A 23 26.58 25.43 -33.84
CA ARG A 23 25.77 24.22 -33.77
C ARG A 23 24.90 24.34 -32.52
N SER A 24 23.60 24.52 -32.68
CA SER A 24 22.59 24.37 -31.69
C SER A 24 22.56 22.89 -31.23
N LEU A 25 22.92 22.63 -29.99
CA LEU A 25 22.74 21.34 -29.34
C LEU A 25 21.24 21.13 -29.05
N PRO A 26 20.74 19.90 -29.17
CA PRO A 26 19.30 19.66 -29.28
C PRO A 26 18.60 19.71 -27.94
N ALA A 27 17.39 20.23 -27.95
CA ALA A 27 16.41 20.27 -26.88
C ALA A 27 15.93 18.88 -26.33
N VAL A 28 16.55 17.78 -26.81
CA VAL A 28 16.17 16.41 -26.44
C VAL A 28 16.68 16.03 -25.04
N ALA A 29 17.77 16.63 -24.55
CA ALA A 29 18.29 16.28 -23.21
C ALA A 29 17.46 16.86 -22.04
N ALA A 30 16.69 17.93 -22.27
CA ALA A 30 15.85 18.55 -21.24
C ALA A 30 14.55 17.80 -20.97
N LEU A 31 14.02 17.07 -21.98
CA LEU A 31 12.78 16.29 -21.83
C LEU A 31 12.98 14.97 -21.06
N LEU A 32 14.16 14.35 -21.13
CA LEU A 32 14.46 13.14 -20.34
C LEU A 32 14.67 13.43 -18.85
N ALA A 33 15.17 14.61 -18.49
CA ALA A 33 15.37 15.00 -17.09
C ALA A 33 14.05 15.29 -16.35
N LEU A 34 13.01 15.76 -17.05
CA LEU A 34 11.69 16.01 -16.48
C LEU A 34 10.89 14.73 -16.23
N ALA A 35 11.08 13.67 -17.02
CA ALA A 35 10.37 12.41 -16.84
C ALA A 35 10.86 11.60 -15.63
N VAL A 36 12.16 11.74 -15.25
CA VAL A 36 12.73 11.06 -14.08
C VAL A 36 12.30 11.73 -12.77
N THR A 37 12.03 13.05 -12.78
CA THR A 37 11.60 13.78 -11.59
C THR A 37 10.12 13.58 -11.26
N SER A 38 9.25 13.27 -12.22
CA SER A 38 7.84 13.04 -11.96
C SER A 38 7.59 11.68 -11.28
N ALA A 39 8.23 10.62 -11.74
CA ALA A 39 8.05 9.28 -11.17
C ALA A 39 8.49 9.22 -9.69
N GLY A 40 9.59 9.88 -9.32
CA GLY A 40 10.04 9.94 -7.92
C GLY A 40 9.17 10.82 -7.02
N ALA A 41 8.58 11.90 -7.56
CA ALA A 41 7.68 12.76 -6.81
C ALA A 41 6.33 12.07 -6.52
N ASP A 42 5.81 11.31 -7.47
CA ASP A 42 4.55 10.57 -7.32
C ASP A 42 4.71 9.41 -6.33
N GLU A 43 5.83 8.69 -6.32
CA GLU A 43 6.11 7.62 -5.37
C GLU A 43 6.26 8.14 -3.93
N VAL A 44 6.91 9.27 -3.74
CA VAL A 44 7.00 9.94 -2.42
C VAL A 44 5.62 10.37 -1.92
N ALA A 45 4.74 10.85 -2.82
CA ALA A 45 3.38 11.24 -2.46
C ALA A 45 2.53 10.05 -1.97
N TRP A 46 2.61 8.88 -2.62
CA TRP A 46 1.89 7.67 -2.18
C TRP A 46 2.38 7.13 -0.85
N ARG A 47 3.65 7.22 -0.57
CA ARG A 47 4.22 6.84 0.75
C ARG A 47 3.69 7.73 1.89
N ASP A 48 3.62 9.03 1.67
CA ASP A 48 3.04 9.97 2.64
C ASP A 48 1.54 9.68 2.86
N ILE A 49 0.79 9.44 1.78
CA ILE A 49 -0.62 9.07 1.85
C ILE A 49 -0.81 7.76 2.63
N GLU A 50 -0.03 6.72 2.34
CA GLU A 50 -0.10 5.45 3.07
C GLU A 50 0.19 5.66 4.56
N SER A 51 1.27 6.38 4.90
CA SER A 51 1.64 6.66 6.28
C SER A 51 0.52 7.38 7.04
N ARG A 52 -0.16 8.32 6.40
CA ARG A 52 -1.31 9.03 6.99
C ARG A 52 -2.55 8.15 7.13
N ILE A 53 -2.82 7.25 6.17
CA ILE A 53 -3.90 6.25 6.29
C ILE A 53 -3.64 5.37 7.50
N GLN A 54 -2.42 4.84 7.63
CA GLN A 54 -2.06 3.97 8.74
C GLN A 54 -2.11 4.71 10.09
N TYR A 55 -1.56 5.92 10.16
CA TYR A 55 -1.62 6.73 11.38
C TYR A 55 -3.07 7.03 11.80
N GLY A 56 -3.92 7.48 10.86
CA GLY A 56 -5.34 7.73 11.14
C GLY A 56 -6.10 6.47 11.57
N TYR A 57 -5.77 5.32 11.01
CA TYR A 57 -6.34 4.03 11.43
C TYR A 57 -5.87 3.62 12.82
N TYR A 58 -4.58 3.73 13.12
CA TYR A 58 -4.01 3.35 14.42
C TYR A 58 -4.49 4.25 15.55
N THR A 59 -4.62 5.55 15.29
CA THR A 59 -5.15 6.51 16.27
C THR A 59 -6.67 6.58 16.32
N GLU A 60 -7.36 5.87 15.43
CA GLU A 60 -8.81 5.90 15.24
C GLU A 60 -9.33 7.31 14.89
N ASP A 61 -8.48 8.14 14.24
CA ASP A 61 -8.84 9.50 13.81
C ASP A 61 -9.61 9.48 12.47
N THR A 62 -10.93 9.29 12.58
CA THR A 62 -11.84 9.28 11.44
C THR A 62 -11.90 10.62 10.69
N ALA A 63 -11.59 11.74 11.37
CA ALA A 63 -11.57 13.05 10.75
C ALA A 63 -10.32 13.23 9.87
N ALA A 64 -9.15 12.74 10.33
CA ALA A 64 -7.94 12.70 9.54
C ALA A 64 -8.11 11.83 8.29
N LEU A 65 -8.67 10.63 8.43
CA LEU A 65 -8.94 9.74 7.30
C LEU A 65 -9.87 10.36 6.25
N ARG A 66 -10.88 11.12 6.68
CA ARG A 66 -11.79 11.79 5.74
C ARG A 66 -11.09 12.82 4.86
N LYS A 67 -10.11 13.54 5.39
CA LYS A 67 -9.35 14.56 4.64
C LYS A 67 -8.42 13.95 3.57
N LEU A 68 -8.07 12.68 3.68
CA LEU A 68 -7.20 12.02 2.71
C LEU A 68 -7.90 11.69 1.38
N GLU A 69 -9.23 11.60 1.38
CA GLU A 69 -10.01 11.29 0.19
C GLU A 69 -9.74 12.29 -0.95
N GLU A 70 -9.76 13.60 -0.65
CA GLU A 70 -9.49 14.66 -1.63
C GLU A 70 -8.06 14.57 -2.19
N LEU A 71 -7.07 14.25 -1.35
CA LEU A 71 -5.68 14.10 -1.78
C LEU A 71 -5.49 12.90 -2.72
N ILE A 72 -6.14 11.76 -2.42
CA ILE A 72 -6.05 10.57 -3.25
C ILE A 72 -6.77 10.78 -4.59
N VAL A 73 -7.95 11.42 -4.58
CA VAL A 73 -8.72 11.72 -5.80
C VAL A 73 -7.96 12.67 -6.73
N ALA A 74 -7.14 13.57 -6.20
CA ALA A 74 -6.30 14.47 -6.98
C ALA A 74 -5.13 13.77 -7.71
N GLY A 75 -4.79 12.53 -7.36
CA GLY A 75 -3.75 11.75 -8.02
C GLY A 75 -4.10 11.34 -9.45
N ASP A 76 -3.10 10.93 -10.24
CA ASP A 76 -3.31 10.48 -11.63
C ASP A 76 -4.24 9.27 -11.69
N ALA A 77 -5.34 9.40 -12.43
CA ALA A 77 -6.32 8.32 -12.61
C ALA A 77 -5.75 7.09 -13.37
N ARG A 78 -4.59 7.23 -14.02
CA ARG A 78 -3.88 6.15 -14.71
C ARG A 78 -2.87 5.44 -13.82
N ASP A 79 -2.67 5.91 -12.58
CA ASP A 79 -1.84 5.23 -11.60
C ASP A 79 -2.71 4.21 -10.82
N LYS A 80 -2.35 2.94 -10.90
CA LYS A 80 -3.04 1.87 -10.17
C LYS A 80 -3.01 2.08 -8.65
N LEU A 81 -2.00 2.78 -8.12
CA LEU A 81 -1.89 3.06 -6.69
C LEU A 81 -2.98 4.01 -6.22
N ARG A 82 -3.52 4.88 -7.08
CA ARG A 82 -4.65 5.74 -6.72
C ARG A 82 -5.88 4.91 -6.29
N GLY A 83 -6.34 3.98 -7.12
CA GLY A 83 -7.48 3.11 -6.78
C GLY A 83 -7.15 2.18 -5.61
N TYR A 84 -5.92 1.71 -5.53
CA TYR A 84 -5.46 0.89 -4.41
C TYR A 84 -5.53 1.62 -3.07
N TYR A 85 -5.00 2.85 -2.97
CA TYR A 85 -5.01 3.62 -1.72
C TYR A 85 -6.37 4.21 -1.40
N ALA A 86 -7.20 4.52 -2.40
CA ALA A 86 -8.61 4.85 -2.17
C ALA A 86 -9.35 3.67 -1.52
N GLY A 87 -9.16 2.47 -2.05
CA GLY A 87 -9.71 1.25 -1.48
C GLY A 87 -9.17 0.96 -0.07
N LEU A 88 -7.86 1.11 0.16
CA LEU A 88 -7.27 0.92 1.49
C LEU A 88 -7.85 1.90 2.50
N LEU A 89 -8.00 3.19 2.13
CA LEU A 89 -8.62 4.21 2.96
C LEU A 89 -10.04 3.80 3.37
N ASP A 90 -10.86 3.38 2.39
CA ASP A 90 -12.24 3.00 2.66
C ASP A 90 -12.35 1.70 3.44
N TRP A 91 -11.45 0.73 3.25
CA TRP A 91 -11.39 -0.45 4.10
C TRP A 91 -11.10 -0.09 5.57
N ARG A 92 -10.14 0.81 5.83
CA ARG A 92 -9.84 1.29 7.20
C ARG A 92 -11.03 2.04 7.81
N ARG A 93 -11.71 2.87 7.02
CA ARG A 93 -12.94 3.57 7.44
C ARG A 93 -14.07 2.58 7.76
N ALA A 94 -14.24 1.53 6.95
CA ALA A 94 -15.22 0.47 7.21
C ALA A 94 -14.98 -0.24 8.53
N GLN A 95 -13.72 -0.63 8.79
CA GLN A 95 -13.31 -1.30 10.04
C GLN A 95 -13.57 -0.42 11.27
N LEU A 96 -13.20 0.87 11.23
CA LEU A 96 -13.45 1.80 12.33
C LEU A 96 -14.95 2.07 12.52
N ALA A 97 -15.68 2.26 11.44
CA ALA A 97 -17.12 2.49 11.49
C ALA A 97 -17.88 1.28 12.04
N ALA A 98 -17.49 0.06 11.67
CA ALA A 98 -18.11 -1.16 12.18
C ALA A 98 -17.96 -1.32 13.70
N SER A 99 -16.83 -0.85 14.27
CA SER A 99 -16.55 -0.89 15.72
C SER A 99 -16.99 0.37 16.46
N ALA A 100 -17.58 1.35 15.80
CA ALA A 100 -17.99 2.62 16.39
C ALA A 100 -19.12 2.44 17.42
N THR A 101 -19.17 3.32 18.42
CA THR A 101 -20.17 3.29 19.49
C THR A 101 -21.53 3.82 19.03
N THR A 102 -21.56 4.78 18.10
CA THR A 102 -22.78 5.40 17.62
C THR A 102 -23.40 4.65 16.43
N ALA A 103 -24.72 4.58 16.38
CA ALA A 103 -25.43 3.95 15.27
C ALA A 103 -25.22 4.69 13.94
N ALA A 104 -25.06 6.02 13.99
CA ALA A 104 -24.81 6.84 12.80
C ALA A 104 -23.47 6.52 12.14
N GLU A 105 -22.41 6.32 12.93
CA GLU A 105 -21.10 5.92 12.42
C GLU A 105 -21.13 4.49 11.89
N ARG A 106 -21.73 3.54 12.63
CA ARG A 106 -21.90 2.16 12.16
C ARG A 106 -22.68 2.07 10.85
N GLY A 107 -23.66 2.95 10.63
CA GLY A 107 -24.44 3.02 9.38
C GLY A 107 -23.60 3.34 8.14
N ASN A 108 -22.40 3.90 8.29
CA ASN A 108 -21.50 4.18 7.17
C ASN A 108 -20.60 2.99 6.80
N ALA A 109 -20.48 1.98 7.66
CA ALA A 109 -19.52 0.89 7.49
C ALA A 109 -19.74 0.11 6.18
N ALA A 110 -20.99 -0.27 5.88
CA ALA A 110 -21.34 -0.99 4.65
C ALA A 110 -20.99 -0.19 3.40
N ARG A 111 -21.31 1.11 3.38
CA ARG A 111 -20.97 1.99 2.26
C ARG A 111 -19.46 2.10 2.02
N TYR A 112 -18.66 2.21 3.07
CA TYR A 112 -17.20 2.22 2.94
C TYR A 112 -16.67 0.88 2.43
N ALA A 113 -17.22 -0.24 2.87
CA ALA A 113 -16.83 -1.56 2.39
C ALA A 113 -17.17 -1.75 0.88
N GLU A 114 -18.33 -1.28 0.43
CA GLU A 114 -18.72 -1.29 -0.99
C GLU A 114 -17.83 -0.37 -1.84
N HIS A 115 -17.56 0.86 -1.36
CA HIS A 115 -16.64 1.79 -2.01
C HIS A 115 -15.23 1.19 -2.12
N CYS A 116 -14.74 0.52 -1.07
CA CYS A 116 -13.47 -0.18 -1.12
C CYS A 116 -13.39 -1.14 -2.31
N VAL A 117 -14.41 -1.96 -2.53
CA VAL A 117 -14.45 -2.90 -3.67
C VAL A 117 -14.40 -2.13 -5.00
N SER A 118 -15.18 -1.05 -5.13
CA SER A 118 -15.24 -0.24 -6.34
C SER A 118 -13.89 0.42 -6.67
N GLU A 119 -13.22 1.00 -5.68
CA GLU A 119 -11.93 1.67 -5.87
C GLU A 119 -10.82 0.67 -6.24
N VAL A 120 -10.79 -0.49 -5.58
CA VAL A 120 -9.84 -1.55 -5.92
C VAL A 120 -10.11 -2.14 -7.30
N ASP A 121 -11.37 -2.19 -7.75
CA ASP A 121 -11.71 -2.59 -9.12
C ASP A 121 -11.08 -1.63 -10.15
N THR A 122 -10.96 -0.33 -9.85
CA THR A 122 -10.25 0.62 -10.74
C THR A 122 -8.74 0.32 -10.83
N ALA A 123 -8.10 -0.03 -9.70
CA ALA A 123 -6.70 -0.44 -9.69
C ALA A 123 -6.47 -1.72 -10.51
N LEU A 124 -7.36 -2.70 -10.37
CA LEU A 124 -7.29 -3.98 -11.08
C LEU A 124 -7.64 -3.86 -12.58
N ALA A 125 -8.40 -2.85 -12.96
CA ALA A 125 -8.63 -2.53 -14.38
C ALA A 125 -7.35 -2.03 -15.06
N LEU A 126 -6.44 -1.37 -14.31
CA LEU A 126 -5.13 -0.93 -14.81
C LEU A 126 -4.07 -2.04 -14.73
N ASP A 127 -4.14 -2.89 -13.71
CA ASP A 127 -3.22 -4.02 -13.52
C ASP A 127 -3.95 -5.23 -12.91
N ALA A 128 -4.46 -6.11 -13.75
CA ALA A 128 -5.19 -7.32 -13.35
C ALA A 128 -4.33 -8.34 -12.56
N ASN A 129 -3.01 -8.19 -12.55
CA ASN A 129 -2.07 -9.05 -11.83
C ASN A 129 -1.49 -8.37 -10.56
N PHE A 130 -2.07 -7.27 -10.11
CA PHE A 130 -1.70 -6.61 -8.86
C PHE A 130 -2.17 -7.46 -7.67
N GLY A 131 -1.29 -8.34 -7.18
CA GLY A 131 -1.61 -9.33 -6.14
C GLY A 131 -2.12 -8.70 -4.84
N GLU A 132 -1.52 -7.59 -4.38
CA GLU A 132 -1.97 -6.87 -3.19
C GLU A 132 -3.37 -6.26 -3.37
N ALA A 133 -3.70 -5.79 -4.56
CA ALA A 133 -5.05 -5.27 -4.84
C ALA A 133 -6.10 -6.39 -4.84
N LEU A 134 -5.78 -7.56 -5.39
CA LEU A 134 -6.65 -8.73 -5.29
C LEU A 134 -6.90 -9.13 -3.83
N ALA A 135 -5.84 -9.17 -3.00
CA ALA A 135 -5.96 -9.46 -1.58
C ALA A 135 -6.81 -8.39 -0.86
N LEU A 136 -6.56 -7.10 -1.13
CA LEU A 136 -7.35 -6.01 -0.56
C LEU A 136 -8.84 -6.11 -0.95
N ARG A 137 -9.15 -6.41 -2.22
CA ARG A 137 -10.54 -6.60 -2.66
C ARG A 137 -11.21 -7.77 -1.93
N ALA A 138 -10.49 -8.87 -1.73
CA ALA A 138 -10.99 -10.00 -0.95
C ALA A 138 -11.29 -9.58 0.50
N ALA A 139 -10.42 -8.78 1.13
CA ALA A 139 -10.65 -8.23 2.47
C ALA A 139 -11.87 -7.31 2.52
N CYS A 140 -12.06 -6.43 1.52
CA CYS A 140 -13.23 -5.54 1.44
C CYS A 140 -14.54 -6.33 1.30
N LEU A 141 -14.56 -7.36 0.45
CA LEU A 141 -15.72 -8.25 0.26
C LEU A 141 -16.07 -8.98 1.57
N THR A 142 -15.08 -9.53 2.26
CA THR A 142 -15.28 -10.19 3.57
C THR A 142 -15.81 -9.21 4.62
N THR A 143 -15.21 -8.01 4.71
CA THR A 143 -15.68 -6.96 5.63
C THR A 143 -17.12 -6.53 5.33
N SER A 144 -17.50 -6.39 4.05
CA SER A 144 -18.88 -6.07 3.66
C SER A 144 -19.89 -7.11 4.12
N GLU A 145 -19.53 -8.40 4.01
CA GLU A 145 -20.38 -9.51 4.47
C GLU A 145 -20.51 -9.55 6.01
N GLU A 146 -19.40 -9.34 6.72
CA GLU A 146 -19.40 -9.27 8.20
C GLU A 146 -20.31 -8.14 8.71
N ILE A 147 -20.23 -6.95 8.08
CA ILE A 147 -21.04 -5.77 8.45
C ILE A 147 -22.52 -6.00 8.15
N SER A 148 -22.82 -6.59 7.00
CA SER A 148 -24.22 -6.84 6.57
C SER A 148 -24.89 -7.97 7.34
N GLY A 149 -24.15 -8.71 8.15
CA GLY A 149 -24.64 -9.86 8.94
C GLY A 149 -25.08 -11.04 8.08
N GLY A 150 -24.68 -11.07 6.80
CA GLY A 150 -25.07 -12.09 5.85
C GLY A 150 -23.93 -12.48 4.90
N TYR A 151 -23.46 -13.71 5.05
CA TYR A 151 -22.59 -14.31 4.05
C TYR A 151 -23.39 -14.61 2.78
N THR A 152 -23.03 -13.93 1.68
CA THR A 152 -23.61 -14.26 0.37
C THR A 152 -22.67 -15.22 -0.36
N PRO A 153 -23.17 -16.38 -0.87
CA PRO A 153 -22.32 -17.32 -1.59
C PRO A 153 -21.54 -16.69 -2.76
N ILE A 154 -22.09 -15.66 -3.38
CA ILE A 154 -21.48 -14.97 -4.53
C ILE A 154 -20.27 -14.13 -4.09
N ALA A 155 -20.42 -13.27 -3.07
CA ALA A 155 -19.32 -12.42 -2.59
C ALA A 155 -18.22 -13.27 -1.95
N GLY A 156 -18.57 -14.26 -1.14
CA GLY A 156 -17.62 -15.19 -0.57
C GLY A 156 -16.87 -16.03 -1.61
N HIS A 157 -17.53 -16.41 -2.72
CA HIS A 157 -16.86 -17.06 -3.84
C HIS A 157 -15.86 -16.10 -4.53
N ARG A 158 -16.27 -14.85 -4.78
CA ARG A 158 -15.40 -13.82 -5.38
C ARG A 158 -14.19 -13.55 -4.49
N ALA A 159 -14.39 -13.35 -3.19
CA ALA A 159 -13.30 -13.13 -2.22
C ALA A 159 -12.28 -14.28 -2.21
N ARG A 160 -12.75 -15.54 -2.20
CA ARG A 160 -11.86 -16.71 -2.27
C ARG A 160 -11.07 -16.75 -3.57
N LYS A 161 -11.73 -16.55 -4.72
CA LYS A 161 -11.07 -16.54 -6.04
C LYS A 161 -9.99 -15.45 -6.14
N ASP A 162 -10.28 -14.25 -5.62
CA ASP A 162 -9.32 -13.15 -5.59
C ASP A 162 -8.11 -13.51 -4.72
N LEU A 163 -8.35 -14.10 -3.57
CA LEU A 163 -7.28 -14.49 -2.64
C LEU A 163 -6.44 -15.65 -3.17
N GLU A 164 -7.07 -16.63 -3.84
CA GLU A 164 -6.36 -17.69 -4.57
C GLU A 164 -5.44 -17.10 -5.63
N ARG A 165 -5.96 -16.19 -6.46
CA ARG A 165 -5.17 -15.52 -7.48
C ARG A 165 -4.05 -14.66 -6.91
N ALA A 166 -4.31 -13.92 -5.81
CA ALA A 166 -3.30 -13.14 -5.10
C ALA A 166 -2.14 -14.03 -4.61
N ARG A 167 -2.44 -15.22 -4.05
CA ARG A 167 -1.42 -16.19 -3.61
C ARG A 167 -0.60 -16.76 -4.78
N GLU A 168 -1.22 -17.02 -5.92
CA GLU A 168 -0.49 -17.46 -7.12
C GLU A 168 0.51 -16.41 -7.60
N LEU A 169 0.11 -15.13 -7.59
CA LEU A 169 0.92 -14.02 -8.08
C LEU A 169 1.99 -13.57 -7.09
N ALA A 170 1.70 -13.64 -5.79
CA ALA A 170 2.49 -13.00 -4.75
C ALA A 170 2.53 -13.82 -3.45
N ALA A 171 2.86 -15.12 -3.52
CA ALA A 171 2.82 -16.07 -2.40
C ALA A 171 3.67 -15.67 -1.18
N ARG A 172 4.70 -14.85 -1.37
CA ARG A 172 5.59 -14.38 -0.30
C ARG A 172 5.34 -12.93 0.12
N ASN A 173 4.34 -12.28 -0.47
CA ASN A 173 3.98 -10.92 -0.11
C ASN A 173 3.27 -10.92 1.25
N PRO A 174 3.79 -10.21 2.28
CA PRO A 174 3.25 -10.30 3.63
C PRO A 174 1.82 -9.76 3.74
N ARG A 175 1.38 -8.84 2.85
CA ARG A 175 -0.02 -8.32 2.84
C ARG A 175 -0.99 -9.37 2.32
N VAL A 176 -0.60 -10.09 1.26
CA VAL A 176 -1.38 -11.22 0.76
C VAL A 176 -1.48 -12.31 1.82
N MET A 177 -0.36 -12.62 2.49
CA MET A 177 -0.32 -13.59 3.59
C MET A 177 -1.18 -13.14 4.78
N LEU A 178 -1.18 -11.85 5.12
CA LEU A 178 -2.00 -11.28 6.19
C LEU A 178 -3.49 -11.44 5.90
N VAL A 179 -3.94 -11.08 4.71
CA VAL A 179 -5.36 -11.22 4.32
C VAL A 179 -5.78 -12.68 4.31
N ASP A 180 -4.92 -13.58 3.81
CA ASP A 180 -5.18 -15.02 3.80
C ASP A 180 -5.28 -15.59 5.23
N ALA A 181 -4.42 -15.17 6.14
CA ALA A 181 -4.49 -15.55 7.54
C ALA A 181 -5.71 -14.94 8.25
N THR A 182 -6.06 -13.68 7.95
CA THR A 182 -7.25 -13.01 8.48
C THR A 182 -8.52 -13.76 8.07
N SER A 183 -8.63 -14.21 6.83
CA SER A 183 -9.78 -15.00 6.37
C SER A 183 -9.93 -16.30 7.14
N ASP A 184 -8.83 -17.01 7.44
CA ASP A 184 -8.87 -18.21 8.27
C ASP A 184 -9.28 -17.92 9.72
N TYR A 185 -8.90 -16.78 10.26
CA TYR A 185 -9.19 -16.38 11.64
C TYR A 185 -10.63 -15.91 11.81
N THR A 186 -11.17 -15.11 10.87
CA THR A 186 -12.47 -14.45 11.03
C THR A 186 -13.65 -15.26 10.51
N LEU A 187 -13.47 -16.06 9.46
CA LEU A 187 -14.54 -16.85 8.88
C LEU A 187 -14.90 -18.05 9.79
N SER A 188 -16.17 -18.39 9.84
CA SER A 188 -16.61 -19.63 10.50
C SER A 188 -16.09 -20.86 9.75
N ALA A 189 -16.06 -22.02 10.42
CA ALA A 189 -15.68 -23.28 9.80
C ALA A 189 -16.56 -23.62 8.58
N ALA A 190 -17.85 -23.31 8.61
CA ALA A 190 -18.78 -23.50 7.50
C ALA A 190 -18.44 -22.61 6.29
N GLN A 191 -17.79 -21.46 6.51
CA GLN A 191 -17.33 -20.54 5.48
C GLN A 191 -15.88 -20.85 5.03
N GLY A 192 -15.23 -21.83 5.61
CA GLY A 192 -13.87 -22.27 5.30
C GLY A 192 -12.79 -21.71 6.23
N GLY A 193 -13.16 -21.00 7.31
CA GLY A 193 -12.25 -20.52 8.34
C GLY A 193 -11.66 -21.68 9.16
N ASN A 194 -10.48 -21.48 9.75
CA ASN A 194 -9.80 -22.44 10.60
C ASN A 194 -8.73 -21.73 11.44
N LYS A 195 -8.95 -21.62 12.75
CA LYS A 195 -8.06 -20.90 13.68
C LYS A 195 -6.67 -21.54 13.81
N GLU A 196 -6.58 -22.86 13.83
CA GLU A 196 -5.29 -23.55 13.84
C GLU A 196 -4.44 -23.21 12.60
N ARG A 197 -5.09 -23.17 11.43
CA ARG A 197 -4.45 -22.76 10.19
C ARG A 197 -4.09 -21.28 10.21
N ALA A 198 -4.94 -20.42 10.78
CA ALA A 198 -4.68 -18.99 10.96
C ALA A 198 -3.42 -18.78 11.80
N LEU A 199 -3.29 -19.42 12.95
CA LEU A 199 -2.11 -19.32 13.82
C LEU A 199 -0.82 -19.67 13.07
N SER A 200 -0.84 -20.81 12.34
CA SER A 200 0.31 -21.22 11.52
C SER A 200 0.67 -20.19 10.45
N LYS A 201 -0.35 -19.62 9.76
CA LYS A 201 -0.15 -18.59 8.73
C LYS A 201 0.35 -17.28 9.35
N LEU A 202 -0.21 -16.83 10.47
CA LEU A 202 0.18 -15.59 11.13
C LEU A 202 1.65 -15.59 11.57
N ARG A 203 2.15 -16.70 12.13
CA ARG A 203 3.57 -16.84 12.46
C ARG A 203 4.48 -16.66 11.22
N LYS A 204 4.06 -17.20 10.07
CA LYS A 204 4.79 -17.00 8.81
C LYS A 204 4.67 -15.56 8.28
N THR A 205 3.50 -14.96 8.48
CA THR A 205 3.21 -13.58 8.02
C THR A 205 4.07 -12.57 8.76
N VAL A 206 4.15 -12.65 10.09
CA VAL A 206 5.00 -11.73 10.87
C VAL A 206 6.47 -11.89 10.51
N ALA A 207 6.96 -13.12 10.32
CA ALA A 207 8.32 -13.36 9.84
C ALA A 207 8.57 -12.79 8.43
N ALA A 208 7.56 -12.82 7.54
CA ALA A 208 7.66 -12.21 6.22
C ALA A 208 7.72 -10.68 6.29
N PHE A 209 6.97 -10.04 7.18
CA PHE A 209 7.08 -8.60 7.45
C PHE A 209 8.43 -8.21 8.04
N GLU A 210 8.99 -9.02 8.93
CA GLU A 210 10.33 -8.78 9.47
C GLU A 210 11.41 -8.86 8.38
N ALA A 211 11.30 -9.82 7.48
CA ALA A 211 12.22 -9.94 6.34
C ALA A 211 12.08 -8.76 5.36
N GLU A 212 10.88 -8.17 5.22
CA GLU A 212 10.63 -7.02 4.34
C GLU A 212 11.15 -5.70 4.93
N ARG A 213 11.43 -5.60 6.23
CA ARG A 213 11.96 -4.39 6.89
C ARG A 213 13.22 -3.81 6.24
N SER A 214 13.99 -4.62 5.56
CA SER A 214 15.18 -4.18 4.81
C SER A 214 14.83 -3.43 3.51
N ASP A 215 13.58 -3.50 3.05
CA ASP A 215 13.10 -2.87 1.81
C ASP A 215 12.05 -1.79 2.15
N ALA A 216 12.45 -0.84 3.01
CA ALA A 216 11.58 0.22 3.55
C ALA A 216 10.98 1.15 2.48
N ASP A 217 11.47 1.06 1.24
CA ASP A 217 11.03 1.90 0.13
C ASP A 217 9.91 1.28 -0.72
N ARG A 218 9.55 0.03 -0.43
CA ARG A 218 8.55 -0.69 -1.21
C ARG A 218 7.12 -0.24 -0.88
N LEU A 219 6.33 0.00 -1.91
CA LEU A 219 4.88 0.26 -1.81
C LEU A 219 4.10 -0.90 -2.47
N PRO A 220 3.00 -1.31 -1.83
CA PRO A 220 2.46 -0.92 -0.51
C PRO A 220 3.33 -1.41 0.66
N GLY A 221 3.32 -0.68 1.81
CA GLY A 221 4.16 -0.92 3.00
C GLY A 221 3.38 -1.25 4.29
N TRP A 222 2.03 -1.22 4.30
CA TRP A 222 1.19 -1.42 5.47
C TRP A 222 1.13 -2.89 5.97
N GLY A 223 0.69 -3.11 7.18
CA GLY A 223 0.21 -4.41 7.64
C GLY A 223 1.04 -5.08 8.76
N ALA A 224 2.27 -4.61 9.02
CA ALA A 224 3.14 -5.26 10.01
C ALA A 224 2.54 -5.24 11.43
N ALA A 225 2.11 -4.07 11.91
CA ALA A 225 1.52 -3.95 13.25
C ALA A 225 0.20 -4.72 13.38
N GLU A 226 -0.61 -4.73 12.31
CA GLU A 226 -1.87 -5.49 12.25
C GLU A 226 -1.63 -7.01 12.28
N ALA A 227 -0.58 -7.48 11.60
CA ALA A 227 -0.22 -8.91 11.64
C ALA A 227 0.14 -9.36 13.06
N TRP A 228 0.93 -8.56 13.77
CA TRP A 228 1.28 -8.82 15.17
C TRP A 228 0.06 -8.73 16.10
N LEU A 229 -0.82 -7.73 15.91
CA LEU A 229 -2.06 -7.64 16.69
C LEU A 229 -2.97 -8.86 16.46
N LEU A 230 -3.11 -9.32 15.22
CA LEU A 230 -3.95 -10.48 14.90
C LEU A 230 -3.34 -11.76 15.45
N LEU A 231 -2.01 -11.91 15.39
CA LEU A 231 -1.31 -13.03 16.03
C LEU A 231 -1.55 -13.04 17.54
N ALA A 232 -1.49 -11.88 18.19
CA ALA A 232 -1.77 -11.78 19.63
C ALA A 232 -3.20 -12.23 19.97
N ARG A 233 -4.20 -11.84 19.16
CA ARG A 233 -5.60 -12.27 19.37
C ARG A 233 -5.74 -13.78 19.22
N ASP A 234 -5.13 -14.36 18.21
CA ASP A 234 -5.21 -15.79 17.93
C ASP A 234 -4.49 -16.60 19.02
N LEU A 235 -3.35 -16.13 19.53
CA LEU A 235 -2.65 -16.73 20.67
C LEU A 235 -3.51 -16.70 21.94
N LEU A 236 -4.23 -15.60 22.21
CA LEU A 236 -5.18 -15.53 23.33
C LEU A 236 -6.33 -16.53 23.20
N ASP A 237 -6.87 -16.69 21.99
CA ASP A 237 -7.91 -17.70 21.72
C ASP A 237 -7.41 -19.13 21.99
N HIS A 238 -6.10 -19.37 21.86
CA HIS A 238 -5.43 -20.62 22.18
C HIS A 238 -4.92 -20.72 23.63
N GLY A 239 -5.16 -19.70 24.48
CA GLY A 239 -4.74 -19.66 25.87
C GLY A 239 -3.26 -19.29 26.09
N ASP A 240 -2.52 -18.89 25.07
CA ASP A 240 -1.13 -18.45 25.18
C ASP A 240 -1.04 -16.94 25.46
N ALA A 241 -1.26 -16.57 26.72
CA ALA A 241 -1.20 -15.18 27.16
C ALA A 241 0.22 -14.59 27.10
N VAL A 242 1.26 -15.42 27.26
CA VAL A 242 2.65 -14.97 27.21
C VAL A 242 3.03 -14.62 25.76
N GLY A 243 2.79 -15.54 24.83
CA GLY A 243 3.03 -15.27 23.41
C GLY A 243 2.19 -14.11 22.86
N ALA A 244 0.96 -13.95 23.37
CA ALA A 244 0.11 -12.83 23.00
C ALA A 244 0.69 -11.48 23.45
N ARG A 245 1.25 -11.43 24.67
CA ARG A 245 1.93 -10.24 25.15
C ARG A 245 3.14 -9.87 24.29
N ASP A 246 4.01 -10.84 24.01
CA ASP A 246 5.17 -10.63 23.14
C ASP A 246 4.74 -10.10 21.75
N ALA A 247 3.71 -10.68 21.17
CA ALA A 247 3.17 -10.23 19.90
C ALA A 247 2.62 -8.78 19.96
N LEU A 248 1.97 -8.41 21.07
CA LEU A 248 1.50 -7.03 21.28
C LEU A 248 2.67 -6.03 21.47
N GLU A 249 3.75 -6.44 22.13
CA GLU A 249 4.96 -5.63 22.24
C GLU A 249 5.54 -5.35 20.84
N HIS A 250 5.61 -6.33 19.95
CA HIS A 250 6.03 -6.17 18.56
C HIS A 250 5.08 -5.25 17.77
N ALA A 251 3.75 -5.38 17.94
CA ALA A 251 2.79 -4.49 17.32
C ALA A 251 3.02 -3.03 17.74
N LEU A 252 3.24 -2.77 19.03
CA LEU A 252 3.46 -1.45 19.59
C LEU A 252 4.87 -0.89 19.30
N LEU A 253 5.87 -1.73 19.08
CA LEU A 253 7.17 -1.30 18.57
C LEU A 253 7.08 -0.84 17.11
N SER A 254 6.20 -1.46 16.32
CA SER A 254 5.96 -1.09 14.92
C SER A 254 5.06 0.15 14.78
N ALA A 255 4.07 0.30 15.68
CA ALA A 255 3.10 1.40 15.71
C ALA A 255 2.75 1.74 17.16
N PRO A 256 3.52 2.62 17.83
CA PRO A 256 3.30 2.98 19.22
C PRO A 256 1.91 3.57 19.52
N GLU A 257 1.30 4.22 18.53
CA GLU A 257 -0.03 4.84 18.61
C GLU A 257 -1.20 3.87 18.37
N PHE A 258 -0.96 2.59 18.08
CA PHE A 258 -2.00 1.64 17.71
C PHE A 258 -2.98 1.38 18.87
N ALA A 259 -4.09 2.11 18.86
CA ALA A 259 -5.06 2.12 19.97
C ALA A 259 -5.63 0.74 20.30
N GLN A 260 -5.91 -0.09 19.28
CA GLN A 260 -6.43 -1.44 19.50
C GLN A 260 -5.41 -2.35 20.21
N ALA A 261 -4.12 -2.26 19.81
CA ALA A 261 -3.05 -3.02 20.46
C ALA A 261 -2.85 -2.58 21.91
N ARG A 262 -2.86 -1.26 22.16
CA ARG A 262 -2.78 -0.72 23.53
C ARG A 262 -3.93 -1.20 24.42
N ARG A 263 -5.17 -1.14 23.93
CA ARG A 263 -6.34 -1.64 24.70
C ARG A 263 -6.24 -3.12 25.02
N LEU A 264 -5.79 -3.93 24.04
CA LEU A 264 -5.62 -5.36 24.27
C LEU A 264 -4.49 -5.63 25.27
N MET A 265 -3.36 -4.93 25.16
CA MET A 265 -2.26 -5.03 26.11
C MET A 265 -2.73 -4.69 27.53
N THR A 266 -3.43 -3.56 27.71
CA THR A 266 -3.98 -3.18 29.02
C THR A 266 -4.90 -4.27 29.58
N LYS A 267 -5.78 -4.83 28.74
CA LYS A 267 -6.72 -5.89 29.17
C LYS A 267 -6.01 -7.12 29.70
N ILE A 268 -4.94 -7.58 29.06
CA ILE A 268 -4.21 -8.80 29.49
C ILE A 268 -3.24 -8.57 30.64
N THR A 269 -2.86 -7.31 30.93
CA THR A 269 -1.97 -6.96 32.03
C THR A 269 -2.71 -6.55 33.31
N SER A 270 -4.00 -6.19 33.21
CA SER A 270 -4.84 -5.77 34.37
C SER A 270 -5.77 -6.86 34.88
N GLY A 271 -5.84 -8.02 34.26
CA GLY A 271 -6.60 -9.18 34.72
C GLY A 271 -5.70 -10.26 35.29
#